data_2bdf4d6a58711787c8c21987d9d6355e
#
_entry.id   2bdf4d6a58711787c8c21987d9d6355e
#
_cell.length_a   1.000
_cell.length_b   1.000
_cell.length_c   1.000
_cell.angle_alpha   90.00
_cell.angle_beta   90.00
_cell.angle_gamma   90.00
#
_symmetry.space_group_name_H-M   'P 1'
#
loop_
_entity.id
_entity.type
_entity.pdbx_description
1 polymer ?
#
loop_
_entity_poly.entity_id
_entity_poly.type
_entity_poly.pdbx_seq_one_letter_code
_entity_poly.pdbx_strand_id
1 'polypeptide(L)'
;MNRRHFFQSLGVAASGLALPAWATQAGLAQVGKSSQSAPLFQANSKLTFLRGYRGQDVSCDKAWVEGKIPSDLRGDFYRNGPGLFERGGQRYHHWFDGDGMVHAWRFTDQGVSHQARFVKTKKFVAEEQASEFLVPAFGTAIAPKIPVRSSDTMNTANTNVVKMDGRLLALWEGGSAHAMDATSLETQGMVSWAPELAGMPFSAHPKVEADGTMWNFGTIMDKVVMYQFSPQGKLVKHHLMNCPRSAMVHDFVVSQKHLIFIFSPIALNMDLLRSGRSMVNSMEWKGNESTKVMIVEKADFTKSRILEIPALMLFHFGNAWEENNVIRLDFVKSEDLSNFNTWMPKIMRGEDITSEPSTPAFMTIDLNRNKISMTERKELLEFPRVDPRVVGQRNQFIYYPIAVNMADNNALNGVMRLDLESGKTDAYDFGDRCRLEEHVVVPKAGSRKEGEAWLVGVGFDIEKQTSFASVFDAQNLSAGPVALAHLPYWVPHCFHGNFYSRA
;
A
#
# COMPACT_ATOMS: atom_id res chain seq x y z
N MET A 1 -28.29 -15.50 7.27
CA MET A 1 -27.85 -15.39 8.67
C MET A 1 -28.73 -14.37 9.38
N ASN A 2 -29.34 -14.74 10.51
CA ASN A 2 -30.34 -13.88 11.15
C ASN A 2 -29.61 -12.71 11.87
N ARG A 3 -30.12 -11.48 11.82
CA ARG A 3 -29.57 -10.27 12.46
C ARG A 3 -29.05 -10.50 13.88
N ARG A 4 -29.71 -11.35 14.66
CA ARG A 4 -29.30 -11.71 16.02
C ARG A 4 -27.98 -12.47 16.12
N HIS A 5 -27.66 -13.34 15.18
CA HIS A 5 -26.38 -14.08 15.17
C HIS A 5 -25.21 -13.20 14.68
N PHE A 6 -25.49 -12.22 13.80
CA PHE A 6 -24.50 -11.23 13.40
C PHE A 6 -24.12 -10.33 14.59
N PHE A 7 -25.10 -9.83 15.35
CA PHE A 7 -24.85 -9.04 16.55
C PHE A 7 -24.20 -9.83 17.69
N GLN A 8 -24.46 -11.13 17.81
CA GLN A 8 -23.77 -11.96 18.81
C GLN A 8 -22.31 -12.20 18.46
N SER A 9 -21.97 -12.39 17.20
CA SER A 9 -20.58 -12.49 16.77
C SER A 9 -19.83 -11.15 16.77
N LEU A 10 -20.51 -10.03 16.49
CA LEU A 10 -19.96 -8.68 16.56
C LEU A 10 -19.96 -8.10 17.98
N GLY A 11 -21.00 -8.42 18.78
CA GLY A 11 -21.07 -7.99 20.19
C GLY A 11 -19.91 -8.55 21.03
N VAL A 12 -19.45 -9.76 20.73
CA VAL A 12 -18.23 -10.34 21.31
C VAL A 12 -16.97 -9.72 20.69
N ALA A 13 -16.98 -9.36 19.41
CA ALA A 13 -15.84 -8.71 18.76
C ALA A 13 -15.72 -7.22 19.13
N ALA A 14 -16.83 -6.49 19.25
CA ALA A 14 -16.81 -5.06 19.58
C ALA A 14 -16.66 -4.78 21.09
N SER A 15 -17.16 -5.67 21.96
CA SER A 15 -16.90 -5.60 23.41
C SER A 15 -15.60 -6.29 23.82
N GLY A 16 -14.99 -7.11 22.95
CA GLY A 16 -13.74 -7.81 23.16
C GLY A 16 -12.54 -7.18 22.46
N LEU A 17 -12.70 -6.07 21.73
CA LEU A 17 -11.61 -5.26 21.18
C LEU A 17 -11.02 -4.26 22.18
N ALA A 18 -11.28 -4.41 23.48
CA ALA A 18 -10.23 -4.14 24.43
C ALA A 18 -9.07 -5.08 24.00
N LEU A 19 -7.99 -4.55 23.49
CA LEU A 19 -6.73 -5.28 23.45
C LEU A 19 -6.65 -6.08 24.73
N PRO A 20 -6.26 -7.37 24.70
CA PRO A 20 -6.25 -8.18 25.90
C PRO A 20 -5.63 -7.39 27.04
N ALA A 21 -6.09 -7.57 28.28
CA ALA A 21 -5.72 -6.77 29.46
C ALA A 21 -4.21 -6.61 29.69
N TRP A 22 -3.37 -7.43 29.04
CA TRP A 22 -1.92 -7.27 29.01
C TRP A 22 -1.44 -6.06 28.21
N ALA A 23 -2.19 -5.57 27.21
CA ALA A 23 -1.85 -4.33 26.49
C ALA A 23 -2.17 -3.09 27.33
N THR A 24 -3.07 -3.23 28.34
CA THR A 24 -3.44 -2.18 29.28
C THR A 24 -2.79 -2.36 30.66
N GLN A 25 -2.29 -3.56 30.97
CA GLN A 25 -1.55 -3.94 32.16
C GLN A 25 -0.27 -4.69 31.75
N ALA A 26 0.57 -4.12 30.86
CA ALA A 26 1.99 -4.39 30.99
C ALA A 26 2.35 -3.88 32.38
N GLY A 27 2.25 -4.78 33.37
CA GLY A 27 2.75 -4.52 34.70
C GLY A 27 4.13 -3.96 34.51
N LEU A 28 4.48 -2.96 35.30
CA LEU A 28 5.81 -2.39 35.50
C LEU A 28 6.83 -3.49 35.88
N ALA A 29 6.90 -4.55 35.08
CA ALA A 29 8.09 -5.40 35.05
C ALA A 29 9.15 -4.48 34.46
N GLN A 30 10.16 -4.20 35.25
CA GLN A 30 11.36 -3.46 34.89
C GLN A 30 11.77 -3.85 33.46
N VAL A 31 11.36 -3.05 32.47
CA VAL A 31 11.97 -3.03 31.16
C VAL A 31 13.39 -2.63 31.43
N GLY A 32 14.27 -3.60 31.40
CA GLY A 32 15.70 -3.40 31.58
C GLY A 32 16.11 -2.24 30.68
N LYS A 33 16.86 -1.30 31.20
CA LYS A 33 17.40 -0.13 30.50
C LYS A 33 18.07 -0.54 29.20
N SER A 34 17.30 -0.64 28.13
CA SER A 34 17.77 -0.65 26.75
C SER A 34 16.75 0.05 25.82
N SER A 35 16.20 1.18 26.24
CA SER A 35 15.75 2.18 25.27
C SER A 35 16.98 2.94 24.78
N GLN A 36 17.86 2.27 24.04
CA GLN A 36 18.73 3.00 23.15
C GLN A 36 17.81 3.66 22.14
N SER A 37 17.67 4.99 22.22
CA SER A 37 17.08 5.79 21.15
C SER A 37 17.72 5.33 19.85
N ALA A 38 16.90 4.95 18.86
CA ALA A 38 17.46 4.63 17.55
C ALA A 38 18.31 5.83 17.11
N PRO A 39 19.47 5.59 16.54
CA PRO A 39 20.28 6.68 16.02
C PRO A 39 19.44 7.47 15.02
N LEU A 40 19.46 8.80 15.13
CA LEU A 40 18.85 9.69 14.15
C LEU A 40 19.38 9.33 12.75
N PHE A 41 18.56 9.62 11.73
CA PHE A 41 18.91 9.34 10.34
C PHE A 41 20.31 9.83 9.98
N GLN A 42 21.21 8.93 9.61
CA GLN A 42 22.52 9.28 9.10
C GLN A 42 22.35 9.98 7.75
N ALA A 43 23.05 11.09 7.55
CA ALA A 43 22.96 11.85 6.32
C ALA A 43 23.40 10.99 5.12
N ASN A 44 22.43 10.48 4.37
CA ASN A 44 22.64 9.73 3.14
C ASN A 44 21.83 10.39 2.02
N SER A 45 22.52 11.02 1.07
CA SER A 45 21.87 11.74 -0.03
C SER A 45 21.02 10.85 -0.93
N LYS A 46 21.35 9.57 -1.03
CA LYS A 46 20.57 8.57 -1.80
C LYS A 46 19.23 8.23 -1.15
N LEU A 47 19.08 8.48 0.16
CA LEU A 47 17.90 8.15 0.97
C LEU A 47 17.23 9.37 1.60
N THR A 48 17.50 10.58 1.10
CA THR A 48 16.94 11.84 1.65
C THR A 48 15.41 11.79 1.76
N PHE A 49 14.73 11.14 0.83
CA PHE A 49 13.28 10.94 0.84
C PHE A 49 12.75 10.14 2.04
N LEU A 50 13.62 9.42 2.76
CA LEU A 50 13.31 8.73 4.02
C LEU A 50 13.62 9.56 5.26
N ARG A 51 14.18 10.76 5.11
CA ARG A 51 14.45 11.66 6.23
C ARG A 51 13.16 12.11 6.92
N GLY A 52 12.10 12.34 6.13
CA GLY A 52 10.81 12.82 6.61
C GLY A 52 10.76 14.32 6.86
N TYR A 53 9.55 14.85 6.91
CA TYR A 53 9.26 16.23 7.28
C TYR A 53 8.98 16.36 8.78
N ARG A 54 9.05 17.58 9.31
CA ARG A 54 8.78 17.87 10.73
C ARG A 54 7.38 18.46 10.94
N GLY A 55 6.34 17.77 10.41
CA GLY A 55 4.94 18.14 10.61
C GLY A 55 4.46 19.36 9.80
N GLN A 56 5.24 19.83 8.82
CA GLN A 56 4.89 20.98 7.98
C GLN A 56 4.25 20.56 6.66
N ASP A 57 3.21 21.29 6.25
CA ASP A 57 2.64 21.18 4.91
C ASP A 57 3.58 21.86 3.88
N VAL A 58 3.53 21.42 2.63
CA VAL A 58 4.33 21.98 1.55
C VAL A 58 3.49 22.21 0.30
N SER A 59 3.87 23.22 -0.50
CA SER A 59 3.21 23.50 -1.77
C SER A 59 4.16 24.11 -2.79
N CYS A 60 3.83 23.90 -4.07
CA CYS A 60 4.45 24.54 -5.22
C CYS A 60 3.34 24.87 -6.22
N ASP A 61 3.08 26.16 -6.45
CA ASP A 61 1.99 26.60 -7.33
C ASP A 61 2.27 26.24 -8.79
N LYS A 62 3.55 26.18 -9.18
CA LYS A 62 3.96 25.82 -10.54
C LYS A 62 5.31 25.11 -10.55
N ALA A 63 5.28 23.82 -10.85
CA ALA A 63 6.47 23.02 -11.09
C ALA A 63 7.16 23.45 -12.40
N TRP A 64 8.48 23.38 -12.44
CA TRP A 64 9.20 23.54 -13.70
C TRP A 64 9.05 22.29 -14.55
N VAL A 65 8.65 22.46 -15.81
CA VAL A 65 8.36 21.35 -16.73
C VAL A 65 9.45 21.27 -17.80
N GLU A 66 10.11 20.12 -17.84
CA GLU A 66 10.94 19.67 -18.95
C GLU A 66 10.08 18.85 -19.91
N GLY A 67 10.19 19.06 -21.21
CA GLY A 67 9.31 18.45 -22.21
C GLY A 67 7.94 19.14 -22.29
N LYS A 68 6.88 18.37 -22.57
CA LYS A 68 5.53 18.94 -22.72
C LYS A 68 4.49 18.01 -22.10
N ILE A 69 3.74 18.53 -21.11
CA ILE A 69 2.58 17.82 -20.55
C ILE A 69 1.55 17.63 -21.67
N PRO A 70 1.10 16.37 -21.90
CA PRO A 70 0.07 16.09 -22.90
C PRO A 70 -1.22 16.89 -22.65
N SER A 71 -1.83 17.40 -23.71
CA SER A 71 -3.02 18.25 -23.57
C SER A 71 -4.25 17.52 -23.05
N ASP A 72 -4.30 16.21 -23.19
CA ASP A 72 -5.35 15.33 -22.70
C ASP A 72 -5.05 14.75 -21.29
N LEU A 73 -3.86 15.00 -20.71
CA LEU A 73 -3.56 14.63 -19.34
C LEU A 73 -3.98 15.77 -18.40
N ARG A 74 -5.24 15.75 -17.99
CA ARG A 74 -5.83 16.72 -17.05
C ARG A 74 -6.43 15.97 -15.87
N GLY A 75 -6.09 16.40 -14.65
CA GLY A 75 -6.59 15.74 -13.45
C GLY A 75 -5.72 15.92 -12.24
N ASP A 76 -6.02 15.14 -11.23
CA ASP A 76 -5.34 15.15 -9.95
C ASP A 76 -4.70 13.78 -9.71
N PHE A 77 -3.40 13.75 -9.53
CA PHE A 77 -2.64 12.58 -9.11
C PHE A 77 -2.40 12.67 -7.60
N TYR A 78 -3.12 11.88 -6.84
CA TYR A 78 -2.94 11.79 -5.40
C TYR A 78 -2.01 10.65 -5.05
N ARG A 79 -1.09 10.90 -4.11
CA ARG A 79 -0.17 9.92 -3.55
C ARG A 79 -0.27 9.94 -2.03
N ASN A 80 -0.03 8.81 -1.37
CA ASN A 80 0.03 8.74 0.08
C ASN A 80 1.24 7.91 0.52
N GLY A 81 1.89 8.38 1.54
CA GLY A 81 3.04 7.71 2.13
C GLY A 81 3.39 8.26 3.50
N PRO A 82 4.34 7.63 4.19
CA PRO A 82 4.83 8.11 5.48
C PRO A 82 5.70 9.36 5.28
N GLY A 83 5.31 10.46 5.91
CA GLY A 83 5.98 11.76 5.79
C GLY A 83 6.76 12.20 7.02
N LEU A 84 6.46 11.67 8.22
CA LEU A 84 7.11 12.06 9.46
C LEU A 84 7.61 10.83 10.22
N PHE A 85 8.89 10.83 10.58
CA PHE A 85 9.55 9.69 11.22
C PHE A 85 10.23 10.03 12.55
N GLU A 86 10.27 11.29 12.95
CA GLU A 86 11.02 11.74 14.14
C GLU A 86 10.18 12.64 15.04
N ARG A 87 10.18 12.36 16.36
CA ARG A 87 9.59 13.19 17.41
C ARG A 87 10.38 13.06 18.69
N GLY A 88 10.57 14.16 19.42
CA GLY A 88 11.21 14.15 20.75
C GLY A 88 12.61 13.54 20.77
N GLY A 89 13.38 13.68 19.68
CA GLY A 89 14.71 13.06 19.58
C GLY A 89 14.69 11.54 19.34
N GLN A 90 13.54 10.96 19.10
CA GLN A 90 13.36 9.55 18.72
C GLN A 90 12.99 9.44 17.25
N ARG A 91 13.36 8.31 16.63
CA ARG A 91 13.04 7.98 15.24
C ARG A 91 12.37 6.63 15.16
N TYR A 92 11.37 6.50 14.27
CA TYR A 92 10.80 5.20 13.91
C TYR A 92 11.83 4.29 13.25
N HIS A 93 11.74 3.00 13.54
CA HIS A 93 12.68 1.98 13.09
C HIS A 93 12.28 1.34 11.76
N HIS A 94 11.06 1.60 11.29
CA HIS A 94 10.51 0.97 10.11
C HIS A 94 9.82 2.00 9.21
N TRP A 95 9.94 1.82 7.90
CA TRP A 95 9.38 2.76 6.93
C TRP A 95 7.85 2.90 7.07
N PHE A 96 7.14 1.81 7.40
CA PHE A 96 5.69 1.80 7.55
C PHE A 96 5.18 2.54 8.80
N ASP A 97 6.05 2.95 9.69
CA ASP A 97 5.66 3.56 10.97
C ASP A 97 5.33 5.05 10.87
N GLY A 98 5.84 5.73 9.84
CA GLY A 98 5.71 7.18 9.70
C GLY A 98 4.27 7.65 9.52
N ASP A 99 3.97 8.84 10.03
CA ASP A 99 2.66 9.46 9.89
C ASP A 99 2.35 9.81 8.42
N GLY A 100 1.13 9.54 7.98
CA GLY A 100 0.71 9.69 6.59
C GLY A 100 0.69 11.12 6.11
N MET A 101 1.21 11.32 4.90
CA MET A 101 1.19 12.60 4.19
C MET A 101 0.60 12.37 2.79
N VAL A 102 -0.50 13.05 2.49
CA VAL A 102 -1.15 12.98 1.17
C VAL A 102 -0.62 14.08 0.29
N HIS A 103 -0.19 13.72 -0.91
CA HIS A 103 0.30 14.60 -1.96
C HIS A 103 -0.72 14.69 -3.08
N ALA A 104 -0.92 15.88 -3.62
CA ALA A 104 -1.73 16.16 -4.80
C ALA A 104 -0.89 16.87 -5.87
N TRP A 105 -0.66 16.20 -6.98
CA TRP A 105 -0.09 16.77 -8.19
C TRP A 105 -1.24 17.10 -9.13
N ARG A 106 -1.43 18.39 -9.45
CA ARG A 106 -2.56 18.84 -10.27
C ARG A 106 -2.09 19.20 -11.66
N PHE A 107 -2.54 18.45 -12.64
CA PHE A 107 -2.26 18.65 -14.07
C PHE A 107 -3.38 19.50 -14.68
N THR A 108 -3.06 20.71 -15.11
CA THR A 108 -4.01 21.69 -15.64
C THR A 108 -3.46 22.33 -16.91
N ASP A 109 -4.24 23.20 -17.58
CA ASP A 109 -3.78 23.98 -18.72
C ASP A 109 -2.72 25.01 -18.37
N GLN A 110 -2.62 25.38 -17.09
CA GLN A 110 -1.63 26.33 -16.59
C GLN A 110 -0.29 25.66 -16.19
N GLY A 111 -0.24 24.33 -16.24
CA GLY A 111 0.91 23.52 -15.86
C GLY A 111 0.63 22.53 -14.74
N VAL A 112 1.66 22.18 -14.00
CA VAL A 112 1.58 21.21 -12.90
C VAL A 112 1.84 21.95 -11.59
N SER A 113 0.97 21.77 -10.60
CA SER A 113 1.18 22.24 -9.23
C SER A 113 1.24 21.06 -8.26
N HIS A 114 1.81 21.29 -7.09
CA HIS A 114 1.93 20.28 -6.04
C HIS A 114 1.51 20.86 -4.69
N GLN A 115 0.81 20.03 -3.90
CA GLN A 115 0.46 20.30 -2.52
C GLN A 115 0.56 19.02 -1.72
N ALA A 116 1.06 19.10 -0.48
CA ALA A 116 1.06 17.94 0.41
C ALA A 116 0.68 18.35 1.83
N ARG A 117 -0.12 17.50 2.50
CA ARG A 117 -0.55 17.68 3.89
C ARG A 117 -0.56 16.38 4.67
N PHE A 118 -0.20 16.50 5.95
CA PHE A 118 -0.32 15.39 6.88
C PHE A 118 -1.79 15.05 7.16
N VAL A 119 -2.06 13.73 7.24
CA VAL A 119 -3.36 13.24 7.68
C VAL A 119 -3.44 13.40 9.19
N LYS A 120 -4.34 14.25 9.67
CA LYS A 120 -4.52 14.56 11.09
C LYS A 120 -5.31 13.43 11.79
N THR A 121 -4.69 12.26 11.90
CA THR A 121 -5.24 11.15 12.70
C THR A 121 -5.24 11.50 14.18
N LYS A 122 -5.98 10.76 15.00
CA LYS A 122 -5.95 10.96 16.47
C LYS A 122 -4.54 10.77 17.03
N LYS A 123 -3.80 9.77 16.49
CA LYS A 123 -2.39 9.54 16.84
C LYS A 123 -1.55 10.77 16.50
N PHE A 124 -1.58 11.23 15.24
CA PHE A 124 -0.81 12.37 14.80
C PHE A 124 -1.04 13.60 15.67
N VAL A 125 -2.31 13.95 15.93
CA VAL A 125 -2.67 15.14 16.73
C VAL A 125 -2.15 15.03 18.18
N ALA A 126 -2.32 13.87 18.81
CA ALA A 126 -1.87 13.64 20.19
C ALA A 126 -0.33 13.70 20.30
N GLU A 127 0.39 13.06 19.38
CA GLU A 127 1.85 13.02 19.37
C GLU A 127 2.47 14.38 18.97
N GLU A 128 1.79 15.15 18.10
CA GLU A 128 2.21 16.51 17.76
C GLU A 128 2.11 17.44 18.99
N GLN A 129 1.00 17.37 19.73
CA GLN A 129 0.81 18.14 20.97
C GLN A 129 1.81 17.75 22.06
N ALA A 130 2.13 16.47 22.16
CA ALA A 130 3.10 15.98 23.14
C ALA A 130 4.57 16.19 22.70
N SER A 131 4.80 16.46 21.42
CA SER A 131 6.14 16.49 20.79
C SER A 131 6.95 15.21 21.02
N GLU A 132 6.29 14.06 21.18
CA GLU A 132 6.90 12.75 21.39
C GLU A 132 5.99 11.63 20.87
N PHE A 133 6.56 10.43 20.68
CA PHE A 133 5.78 9.24 20.36
C PHE A 133 5.04 8.72 21.60
N LEU A 134 3.74 8.44 21.46
CA LEU A 134 2.86 8.05 22.54
C LEU A 134 2.39 6.60 22.49
N VAL A 135 2.46 5.99 21.30
CA VAL A 135 1.94 4.64 21.06
C VAL A 135 2.92 3.80 20.24
N PRO A 136 2.89 2.46 20.37
CA PRO A 136 3.71 1.60 19.53
C PRO A 136 3.32 1.74 18.05
N ALA A 137 4.27 1.44 17.16
CA ALA A 137 4.06 1.35 15.72
C ALA A 137 4.34 -0.08 15.23
N PHE A 138 4.13 -0.34 13.95
CA PHE A 138 4.28 -1.67 13.36
C PHE A 138 5.70 -2.24 13.54
N GLY A 139 6.73 -1.44 13.27
CA GLY A 139 8.13 -1.84 13.38
C GLY A 139 8.87 -1.25 14.56
N THR A 140 8.28 -0.30 15.29
CA THR A 140 8.91 0.38 16.43
C THR A 140 8.20 0.06 17.73
N ALA A 141 8.91 -0.58 18.65
CA ALA A 141 8.44 -0.85 20.00
C ALA A 141 8.53 0.42 20.86
N ILE A 142 7.39 0.95 21.26
CA ILE A 142 7.25 2.10 22.15
C ILE A 142 6.32 1.68 23.29
N ALA A 143 6.74 1.91 24.54
CA ALA A 143 5.86 1.72 25.68
C ALA A 143 4.69 2.72 25.58
N PRO A 144 3.43 2.26 25.56
CA PRO A 144 2.28 3.17 25.40
C PRO A 144 2.22 4.17 26.55
N LYS A 145 2.18 5.47 26.24
CA LYS A 145 1.99 6.56 27.20
C LYS A 145 0.52 6.97 27.33
N ILE A 146 -0.30 6.52 26.37
CA ILE A 146 -1.75 6.66 26.38
C ILE A 146 -2.40 5.29 26.15
N PRO A 147 -3.65 5.06 26.59
CA PRO A 147 -4.32 3.78 26.40
C PRO A 147 -4.52 3.48 24.89
N VAL A 148 -4.03 2.34 24.44
CA VAL A 148 -4.30 1.81 23.09
C VAL A 148 -5.62 1.02 23.16
N ARG A 149 -6.72 1.64 22.72
CA ARG A 149 -8.08 1.07 22.83
C ARG A 149 -8.53 0.30 21.61
N SER A 150 -7.96 0.61 20.45
CA SER A 150 -8.22 -0.04 19.16
C SER A 150 -7.04 0.18 18.23
N SER A 151 -7.02 -0.48 17.08
CA SER A 151 -6.03 -0.21 16.02
C SER A 151 -6.03 1.26 15.58
N ASP A 152 -7.20 1.93 15.58
CA ASP A 152 -7.29 3.36 15.24
C ASP A 152 -6.55 4.30 16.19
N THR A 153 -6.19 3.84 17.39
CA THR A 153 -5.30 4.61 18.28
C THR A 153 -3.87 4.70 17.71
N MET A 154 -3.48 3.75 16.87
CA MET A 154 -2.15 3.67 16.23
C MET A 154 -2.20 4.01 14.73
N ASN A 155 -3.35 4.43 14.22
CA ASN A 155 -3.59 4.64 12.79
C ASN A 155 -2.72 5.77 12.24
N THR A 156 -1.89 5.44 11.26
CA THR A 156 -0.98 6.36 10.57
C THR A 156 -1.56 6.92 9.28
N ALA A 157 -2.61 6.30 8.71
CA ALA A 157 -3.27 6.67 7.46
C ALA A 157 -2.28 6.95 6.29
N ASN A 158 -1.23 6.11 6.15
CA ASN A 158 -0.04 6.42 5.36
C ASN A 158 0.17 5.54 4.12
N THR A 159 -0.79 4.67 3.76
CA THR A 159 -0.48 3.63 2.77
C THR A 159 -0.99 3.96 1.37
N ASN A 160 -2.25 4.32 1.23
CA ASN A 160 -2.85 4.64 -0.07
C ASN A 160 -3.83 5.81 0.06
N VAL A 161 -4.24 6.39 -1.06
CA VAL A 161 -5.32 7.38 -1.13
C VAL A 161 -6.22 7.10 -2.32
N VAL A 162 -7.51 6.99 -2.07
CA VAL A 162 -8.52 6.77 -3.11
C VAL A 162 -9.62 7.82 -3.03
N LYS A 163 -10.24 8.14 -4.16
CA LYS A 163 -11.41 9.04 -4.20
C LYS A 163 -12.69 8.21 -4.21
N MET A 164 -13.58 8.51 -3.28
CA MET A 164 -14.89 7.88 -3.17
C MET A 164 -15.91 8.91 -2.69
N ASP A 165 -17.08 8.96 -3.34
CA ASP A 165 -18.18 9.83 -2.95
C ASP A 165 -17.75 11.30 -2.75
N GLY A 166 -16.94 11.82 -3.71
CA GLY A 166 -16.44 13.21 -3.71
C GLY A 166 -15.33 13.52 -2.71
N ARG A 167 -14.97 12.58 -1.82
CA ARG A 167 -13.92 12.72 -0.81
C ARG A 167 -12.68 11.93 -1.18
N LEU A 168 -11.53 12.32 -0.64
CA LEU A 168 -10.37 11.45 -0.57
C LEU A 168 -10.45 10.60 0.69
N LEU A 169 -9.98 9.38 0.60
CA LEU A 169 -9.83 8.47 1.73
C LEU A 169 -8.35 8.11 1.84
N ALA A 170 -7.69 8.58 2.88
CA ALA A 170 -6.36 8.14 3.26
C ALA A 170 -6.47 6.83 4.02
N LEU A 171 -5.78 5.80 3.55
CA LEU A 171 -5.94 4.42 3.96
C LEU A 171 -4.72 3.90 4.73
N TRP A 172 -5.00 3.03 5.68
CA TRP A 172 -4.03 2.22 6.40
C TRP A 172 -4.65 0.85 6.71
N GLU A 173 -3.98 -0.24 6.36
CA GLU A 173 -4.55 -1.59 6.39
C GLU A 173 -5.01 -2.07 7.79
N GLY A 174 -4.43 -1.50 8.85
CA GLY A 174 -4.73 -1.90 10.23
C GLY A 174 -5.93 -1.20 10.86
N GLY A 175 -6.57 -0.23 10.20
CA GLY A 175 -7.64 0.56 10.81
C GLY A 175 -8.61 1.22 9.84
N SER A 176 -9.36 2.18 10.36
CA SER A 176 -10.38 2.92 9.60
C SER A 176 -9.76 3.87 8.59
N ALA A 177 -10.41 4.07 7.43
CA ALA A 177 -10.07 5.13 6.48
C ALA A 177 -10.27 6.52 7.10
N HIS A 178 -9.46 7.50 6.68
CA HIS A 178 -9.63 8.91 7.03
C HIS A 178 -10.09 9.72 5.82
N ALA A 179 -11.22 10.38 5.93
CA ALA A 179 -11.71 11.29 4.90
C ALA A 179 -10.92 12.59 4.89
N MET A 180 -10.63 13.08 3.70
CA MET A 180 -9.97 14.36 3.44
C MET A 180 -10.71 15.11 2.33
N ASP A 181 -10.66 16.44 2.37
CA ASP A 181 -11.12 17.28 1.27
C ASP A 181 -10.17 17.14 0.07
N ALA A 182 -10.72 16.92 -1.11
CA ALA A 182 -9.90 16.67 -2.31
C ALA A 182 -9.15 17.91 -2.82
N THR A 183 -9.59 19.11 -2.46
CA THR A 183 -8.99 20.37 -2.89
C THR A 183 -7.97 20.89 -1.88
N SER A 184 -8.38 21.00 -0.63
CA SER A 184 -7.53 21.56 0.44
C SER A 184 -6.63 20.54 1.10
N LEU A 185 -6.91 19.24 0.94
CA LEU A 185 -6.31 18.10 1.66
C LEU A 185 -6.50 18.19 3.18
N GLU A 186 -7.53 18.90 3.66
CA GLU A 186 -7.85 18.94 5.08
C GLU A 186 -8.51 17.63 5.53
N THR A 187 -8.03 17.10 6.66
CA THR A 187 -8.60 15.89 7.25
C THR A 187 -9.98 16.17 7.83
N GLN A 188 -10.99 15.42 7.40
CA GLN A 188 -12.38 15.54 7.84
C GLN A 188 -12.73 14.55 8.96
N GLY A 189 -11.92 13.50 9.15
CA GLY A 189 -12.06 12.51 10.22
C GLY A 189 -12.13 11.07 9.73
N MET A 190 -12.32 10.15 10.68
CA MET A 190 -12.45 8.72 10.38
C MET A 190 -13.80 8.41 9.73
N VAL A 191 -13.79 7.42 8.83
CA VAL A 191 -14.99 6.93 8.13
C VAL A 191 -15.46 5.65 8.78
N SER A 192 -16.76 5.58 9.05
CA SER A 192 -17.47 4.34 9.38
C SER A 192 -18.50 4.04 8.28
N TRP A 193 -18.44 2.83 7.73
CA TRP A 193 -19.30 2.42 6.62
C TRP A 193 -20.72 2.04 7.07
N ALA A 194 -20.84 1.56 8.30
CA ALA A 194 -22.09 1.27 9.01
C ALA A 194 -21.80 1.26 10.52
N PRO A 195 -22.79 1.47 11.39
CA PRO A 195 -22.58 1.46 12.84
C PRO A 195 -21.88 0.20 13.36
N GLU A 196 -22.26 -0.96 12.83
CA GLU A 196 -21.68 -2.27 13.19
C GLU A 196 -20.26 -2.49 12.65
N LEU A 197 -19.80 -1.66 11.74
CA LEU A 197 -18.46 -1.69 11.16
C LEU A 197 -17.52 -0.61 11.72
N ALA A 198 -17.97 0.12 12.74
CA ALA A 198 -17.16 1.16 13.36
C ALA A 198 -15.87 0.56 13.94
N GLY A 199 -14.71 1.12 13.54
CA GLY A 199 -13.39 0.64 13.94
C GLY A 199 -12.92 -0.65 13.26
N MET A 200 -13.67 -1.17 12.29
CA MET A 200 -13.21 -2.31 11.49
C MET A 200 -12.14 -1.87 10.48
N PRO A 201 -11.09 -2.69 10.29
CA PRO A 201 -10.05 -2.40 9.32
C PRO A 201 -10.57 -2.30 7.89
N PHE A 202 -9.96 -1.39 7.13
CA PHE A 202 -10.26 -1.14 5.73
C PHE A 202 -8.93 -1.12 4.96
N SER A 203 -8.67 -2.17 4.19
CA SER A 203 -7.39 -2.36 3.48
C SER A 203 -7.00 -1.15 2.63
N ALA A 204 -5.73 -0.95 2.47
CA ALA A 204 -5.16 0.08 1.62
C ALA A 204 -5.15 -0.29 0.12
N HIS A 205 -5.63 -1.48 -0.25
CA HIS A 205 -5.62 -1.98 -1.63
C HIS A 205 -7.01 -2.26 -2.21
N PRO A 206 -7.96 -1.28 -2.18
CA PRO A 206 -9.25 -1.48 -2.82
C PRO A 206 -9.08 -1.75 -4.32
N LYS A 207 -9.90 -2.65 -4.86
CA LYS A 207 -9.96 -2.95 -6.30
C LYS A 207 -11.23 -2.32 -6.86
N VAL A 208 -11.05 -1.44 -7.86
CA VAL A 208 -12.16 -0.73 -8.51
C VAL A 208 -12.26 -1.25 -9.93
N GLU A 209 -13.39 -1.86 -10.25
CA GLU A 209 -13.68 -2.37 -11.60
C GLU A 209 -14.10 -1.23 -12.55
N ALA A 210 -14.10 -1.50 -13.85
CA ALA A 210 -14.39 -0.50 -14.88
C ALA A 210 -15.79 0.15 -14.76
N ASP A 211 -16.74 -0.54 -14.15
CA ASP A 211 -18.08 -0.03 -13.85
C ASP A 211 -18.15 0.86 -12.61
N GLY A 212 -17.02 0.99 -11.88
CA GLY A 212 -16.90 1.73 -10.63
C GLY A 212 -17.24 0.92 -9.37
N THR A 213 -17.61 -0.34 -9.49
CA THR A 213 -17.79 -1.24 -8.33
C THR A 213 -16.46 -1.38 -7.60
N MET A 214 -16.45 -1.10 -6.29
CA MET A 214 -15.26 -1.24 -5.46
C MET A 214 -15.38 -2.46 -4.54
N TRP A 215 -14.30 -3.23 -4.49
CA TRP A 215 -14.10 -4.34 -3.56
C TRP A 215 -12.99 -3.98 -2.60
N ASN A 216 -13.19 -4.28 -1.33
CA ASN A 216 -12.15 -4.12 -0.32
C ASN A 216 -12.31 -5.18 0.78
N PHE A 217 -11.34 -5.24 1.67
CA PHE A 217 -11.32 -6.12 2.82
C PHE A 217 -10.68 -5.46 4.02
N GLY A 218 -10.70 -6.14 5.15
CA GLY A 218 -9.88 -5.85 6.31
C GLY A 218 -9.61 -7.13 7.08
N THR A 219 -8.46 -7.24 7.73
CA THR A 219 -8.13 -8.38 8.59
C THR A 219 -8.08 -7.94 10.05
N ILE A 220 -8.64 -8.75 10.91
CA ILE A 220 -8.61 -8.54 12.34
C ILE A 220 -8.48 -9.89 13.05
N MET A 221 -7.35 -10.13 13.71
CA MET A 221 -7.03 -11.40 14.35
C MET A 221 -7.15 -12.58 13.36
N ASP A 222 -8.08 -13.50 13.59
CA ASP A 222 -8.37 -14.68 12.78
C ASP A 222 -9.56 -14.47 11.82
N LYS A 223 -9.95 -13.22 11.57
CA LYS A 223 -11.08 -12.86 10.72
C LYS A 223 -10.66 -12.03 9.52
N VAL A 224 -11.42 -12.19 8.43
CA VAL A 224 -11.44 -11.26 7.31
C VAL A 224 -12.84 -10.71 7.15
N VAL A 225 -12.96 -9.40 7.03
CA VAL A 225 -14.18 -8.73 6.60
C VAL A 225 -14.02 -8.30 5.15
N MET A 226 -15.00 -8.61 4.32
CA MET A 226 -15.03 -8.25 2.90
C MET A 226 -16.12 -7.22 2.67
N TYR A 227 -15.85 -6.29 1.76
CA TYR A 227 -16.75 -5.18 1.44
C TYR A 227 -16.99 -5.09 -0.05
N GLN A 228 -18.23 -4.77 -0.42
CA GLN A 228 -18.61 -4.34 -1.76
C GLN A 228 -19.26 -2.96 -1.70
N PHE A 229 -18.80 -2.03 -2.53
CA PHE A 229 -19.38 -0.70 -2.69
C PHE A 229 -19.89 -0.51 -4.10
N SER A 230 -20.99 0.26 -4.21
CA SER A 230 -21.48 0.71 -5.52
C SER A 230 -20.55 1.78 -6.12
N PRO A 231 -20.68 2.09 -7.43
CA PRO A 231 -19.95 3.20 -8.07
C PRO A 231 -20.16 4.55 -7.38
N GLN A 232 -21.26 4.72 -6.63
CA GLN A 232 -21.55 5.94 -5.86
C GLN A 232 -20.98 5.91 -4.45
N GLY A 233 -20.10 4.93 -4.12
CA GLY A 233 -19.46 4.82 -2.81
C GLY A 233 -20.36 4.31 -1.68
N LYS A 234 -21.55 3.75 -1.98
CA LYS A 234 -22.44 3.19 -0.97
C LYS A 234 -22.09 1.74 -0.68
N LEU A 235 -21.99 1.37 0.60
CA LEU A 235 -21.83 -0.02 1.02
C LEU A 235 -23.03 -0.85 0.56
N VAL A 236 -22.77 -1.84 -0.30
CA VAL A 236 -23.79 -2.75 -0.85
C VAL A 236 -23.88 -4.00 0.01
N LYS A 237 -22.71 -4.56 0.37
CA LYS A 237 -22.63 -5.82 1.07
C LYS A 237 -21.33 -5.89 1.86
N HIS A 238 -21.37 -6.57 2.99
CA HIS A 238 -20.19 -6.97 3.74
C HIS A 238 -20.39 -8.35 4.36
N HIS A 239 -19.28 -9.02 4.67
CA HIS A 239 -19.32 -10.32 5.34
C HIS A 239 -18.04 -10.54 6.14
N LEU A 240 -18.20 -11.08 7.36
CA LEU A 240 -17.11 -11.46 8.25
C LEU A 240 -16.99 -12.98 8.27
N MET A 241 -15.81 -13.50 7.97
CA MET A 241 -15.53 -14.94 8.02
C MET A 241 -14.16 -15.23 8.65
N ASN A 242 -13.94 -16.47 9.00
CA ASN A 242 -12.62 -16.91 9.51
C ASN A 242 -11.58 -16.88 8.40
N CYS A 243 -10.39 -16.37 8.72
CA CYS A 243 -9.20 -16.57 7.90
C CYS A 243 -8.73 -18.02 8.02
N PRO A 244 -8.17 -18.62 6.94
CA PRO A 244 -7.54 -19.92 7.03
C PRO A 244 -6.26 -19.92 7.88
N ARG A 245 -5.72 -18.73 8.15
CA ARG A 245 -4.54 -18.47 8.98
C ARG A 245 -4.62 -17.04 9.51
N SER A 246 -4.25 -16.85 10.78
CA SER A 246 -4.01 -15.51 11.33
C SER A 246 -2.65 -15.02 10.82
N ALA A 247 -2.65 -14.30 9.71
CA ALA A 247 -1.46 -13.80 9.05
C ALA A 247 -1.68 -12.36 8.58
N MET A 248 -0.61 -11.66 8.28
CA MET A 248 -0.65 -10.40 7.56
C MET A 248 -1.11 -10.68 6.12
N VAL A 249 -2.19 -10.04 5.71
CA VAL A 249 -2.66 -9.99 4.31
C VAL A 249 -2.68 -8.55 3.91
N HIS A 250 -1.73 -8.15 3.08
CA HIS A 250 -1.54 -6.75 2.67
C HIS A 250 -2.46 -6.38 1.52
N ASP A 251 -2.51 -7.23 0.50
CA ASP A 251 -3.25 -7.02 -0.74
C ASP A 251 -4.09 -8.25 -1.09
N PHE A 252 -5.04 -8.09 -2.01
CA PHE A 252 -5.85 -9.14 -2.60
C PHE A 252 -6.11 -8.82 -4.06
N VAL A 253 -6.69 -9.77 -4.80
CA VAL A 253 -7.04 -9.53 -6.20
C VAL A 253 -8.45 -10.01 -6.51
N VAL A 254 -9.05 -9.43 -7.54
CA VAL A 254 -10.41 -9.75 -8.00
C VAL A 254 -10.36 -10.25 -9.44
N SER A 255 -11.15 -11.29 -9.73
CA SER A 255 -11.52 -11.70 -11.08
C SER A 255 -12.98 -11.33 -11.35
N GLN A 256 -13.54 -11.74 -12.48
CA GLN A 256 -14.94 -11.47 -12.80
C GLN A 256 -15.92 -11.98 -11.74
N LYS A 257 -15.63 -13.15 -11.13
CA LYS A 257 -16.57 -13.81 -10.19
C LYS A 257 -16.03 -14.02 -8.79
N HIS A 258 -14.72 -13.84 -8.56
CA HIS A 258 -14.09 -14.18 -7.28
C HIS A 258 -13.25 -13.04 -6.70
N LEU A 259 -13.15 -13.05 -5.35
CA LEU A 259 -12.11 -12.40 -4.57
C LEU A 259 -11.07 -13.45 -4.22
N ILE A 260 -9.79 -13.16 -4.42
CA ILE A 260 -8.71 -14.11 -4.17
C ILE A 260 -7.76 -13.51 -3.13
N PHE A 261 -7.54 -14.25 -2.04
CA PHE A 261 -6.63 -13.92 -0.95
C PHE A 261 -5.54 -14.97 -0.86
N ILE A 262 -4.30 -14.56 -0.66
CA ILE A 262 -3.18 -15.46 -0.43
C ILE A 262 -2.62 -15.20 0.96
N PHE A 263 -2.65 -16.22 1.82
CA PHE A 263 -2.16 -16.18 3.19
C PHE A 263 -0.80 -16.86 3.25
N SER A 264 0.25 -16.06 3.21
CA SER A 264 1.63 -16.52 3.40
C SER A 264 1.82 -17.17 4.77
N PRO A 265 2.75 -18.11 4.92
CA PRO A 265 2.97 -18.80 6.19
C PRO A 265 3.75 -17.94 7.19
N ILE A 266 3.09 -16.90 7.66
CA ILE A 266 3.59 -15.97 8.69
C ILE A 266 2.83 -16.23 9.97
N ALA A 267 3.53 -16.45 11.07
CA ALA A 267 2.94 -16.56 12.41
C ALA A 267 3.33 -15.34 13.25
N LEU A 268 2.39 -14.84 14.05
CA LEU A 268 2.67 -13.82 15.05
C LEU A 268 3.00 -14.51 16.38
N ASN A 269 4.25 -14.37 16.83
CA ASN A 269 4.70 -14.87 18.12
C ASN A 269 4.23 -13.94 19.23
N MET A 270 3.15 -14.33 19.92
CA MET A 270 2.52 -13.52 20.96
C MET A 270 3.39 -13.33 22.20
N ASP A 271 4.32 -14.25 22.46
CA ASP A 271 5.23 -14.11 23.63
C ASP A 271 6.30 -13.06 23.35
N LEU A 272 6.81 -12.99 22.13
CA LEU A 272 7.69 -11.91 21.69
C LEU A 272 6.98 -10.55 21.76
N LEU A 273 5.73 -10.48 21.27
CA LEU A 273 4.93 -9.25 21.31
C LEU A 273 4.67 -8.82 22.76
N ARG A 274 4.30 -9.75 23.67
CA ARG A 274 4.11 -9.48 25.09
C ARG A 274 5.40 -9.08 25.82
N SER A 275 6.55 -9.54 25.33
CA SER A 275 7.86 -9.11 25.86
C SER A 275 8.24 -7.68 25.47
N GLY A 276 7.39 -6.97 24.71
CA GLY A 276 7.59 -5.58 24.28
C GLY A 276 8.33 -5.43 22.95
N ARG A 277 8.45 -6.49 22.14
CA ARG A 277 8.94 -6.36 20.76
C ARG A 277 7.89 -5.72 19.87
N SER A 278 8.33 -5.10 18.78
CA SER A 278 7.40 -4.59 17.74
C SER A 278 6.67 -5.73 17.04
N MET A 279 5.56 -5.42 16.36
CA MET A 279 4.81 -6.43 15.62
C MET A 279 5.67 -7.11 14.56
N VAL A 280 6.41 -6.35 13.75
CA VAL A 280 7.27 -6.92 12.70
C VAL A 280 8.36 -7.84 13.28
N ASN A 281 8.94 -7.48 14.43
CA ASN A 281 9.94 -8.30 15.11
C ASN A 281 9.36 -9.49 15.89
N SER A 282 8.02 -9.61 15.91
CA SER A 282 7.28 -10.74 16.48
C SER A 282 6.68 -11.63 15.38
N MET A 283 6.87 -11.28 14.11
CA MET A 283 6.48 -12.11 12.97
C MET A 283 7.56 -13.16 12.68
N GLU A 284 7.13 -14.39 12.46
CA GLU A 284 7.97 -15.54 12.16
C GLU A 284 7.59 -16.13 10.80
N TRP A 285 8.56 -16.29 9.92
CA TRP A 285 8.40 -17.00 8.67
C TRP A 285 8.40 -18.51 8.90
N LYS A 286 7.34 -19.19 8.47
CA LYS A 286 7.17 -20.65 8.59
C LYS A 286 7.34 -21.32 7.22
N GLY A 287 8.53 -21.23 6.64
CA GLY A 287 8.82 -21.70 5.28
C GLY A 287 8.59 -23.19 5.02
N ASN A 288 8.35 -23.99 6.07
CA ASN A 288 7.98 -25.40 6.00
C ASN A 288 6.45 -25.64 6.01
N GLU A 289 5.65 -24.57 6.16
CA GLU A 289 4.19 -24.66 6.11
C GLU A 289 3.64 -24.20 4.76
N SER A 290 2.46 -24.68 4.37
CA SER A 290 1.82 -24.30 3.11
C SER A 290 1.25 -22.87 3.15
N THR A 291 1.34 -22.17 2.04
CA THR A 291 0.55 -20.96 1.76
C THR A 291 -0.89 -21.36 1.45
N LYS A 292 -1.87 -20.62 1.99
CA LYS A 292 -3.30 -20.87 1.75
C LYS A 292 -3.82 -19.87 0.72
N VAL A 293 -4.46 -20.38 -0.32
CA VAL A 293 -5.14 -19.59 -1.36
C VAL A 293 -6.63 -19.68 -1.14
N MET A 294 -7.25 -18.62 -0.65
CA MET A 294 -8.69 -18.55 -0.40
C MET A 294 -9.38 -17.82 -1.56
N ILE A 295 -10.36 -18.47 -2.14
CA ILE A 295 -11.14 -18.01 -3.29
C ILE A 295 -12.58 -17.86 -2.84
N VAL A 296 -13.14 -16.66 -2.89
CA VAL A 296 -14.48 -16.33 -2.39
C VAL A 296 -15.34 -15.84 -3.55
N GLU A 297 -16.57 -16.37 -3.68
CA GLU A 297 -17.51 -15.93 -4.72
C GLU A 297 -17.99 -14.48 -4.47
N LYS A 298 -17.85 -13.61 -5.46
CA LYS A 298 -18.38 -12.23 -5.39
C LYS A 298 -19.89 -12.18 -5.19
N ALA A 299 -20.61 -13.14 -5.77
CA ALA A 299 -22.07 -13.21 -5.64
C ALA A 299 -22.52 -13.56 -4.22
N ASP A 300 -21.78 -14.45 -3.56
CA ASP A 300 -22.11 -14.96 -2.22
C ASP A 300 -20.84 -15.15 -1.39
N PHE A 301 -20.51 -14.18 -0.54
CA PHE A 301 -19.32 -14.22 0.32
C PHE A 301 -19.28 -15.39 1.32
N THR A 302 -20.39 -16.12 1.51
CA THR A 302 -20.39 -17.33 2.36
C THR A 302 -19.79 -18.53 1.66
N LYS A 303 -19.63 -18.47 0.33
CA LYS A 303 -19.05 -19.51 -0.49
C LYS A 303 -17.59 -19.25 -0.73
N SER A 304 -16.75 -20.08 -0.18
CA SER A 304 -15.31 -20.01 -0.36
C SER A 304 -14.71 -21.38 -0.57
N ARG A 305 -13.51 -21.38 -1.16
CA ARG A 305 -12.65 -22.54 -1.37
C ARG A 305 -11.25 -22.21 -0.91
N ILE A 306 -10.56 -23.13 -0.27
CA ILE A 306 -9.17 -23.01 0.13
C ILE A 306 -8.36 -24.06 -0.59
N LEU A 307 -7.28 -23.63 -1.25
CA LEU A 307 -6.26 -24.47 -1.86
C LEU A 307 -4.92 -24.20 -1.18
N GLU A 308 -3.99 -25.11 -1.31
CA GLU A 308 -2.67 -25.02 -0.68
C GLU A 308 -1.57 -25.14 -1.72
N ILE A 309 -0.51 -24.37 -1.51
CA ILE A 309 0.73 -24.39 -2.31
C ILE A 309 1.93 -24.37 -1.37
N PRO A 310 3.15 -24.68 -1.83
CA PRO A 310 4.37 -24.47 -1.05
C PRO A 310 4.47 -23.06 -0.50
N ALA A 311 5.30 -22.88 0.54
CA ALA A 311 5.54 -21.59 1.15
C ALA A 311 5.85 -20.52 0.11
N LEU A 312 5.18 -19.39 0.20
CA LEU A 312 5.28 -18.26 -0.72
C LEU A 312 5.09 -16.96 0.04
N MET A 313 5.99 -16.00 -0.14
CA MET A 313 5.82 -14.62 0.32
C MET A 313 5.45 -13.74 -0.86
N LEU A 314 4.44 -12.91 -0.68
CA LEU A 314 4.04 -11.90 -1.65
C LEU A 314 3.58 -10.64 -0.94
N PHE A 315 3.63 -9.51 -1.66
CA PHE A 315 3.16 -8.25 -1.12
C PHE A 315 2.06 -7.61 -1.99
N HIS A 316 2.30 -7.40 -3.27
CA HIS A 316 1.35 -6.77 -4.18
C HIS A 316 0.88 -7.68 -5.32
N PHE A 317 -0.39 -7.52 -5.70
CA PHE A 317 -0.97 -8.12 -6.89
C PHE A 317 -1.07 -7.09 -8.02
N GLY A 318 -0.87 -7.54 -9.27
CA GLY A 318 -1.21 -6.76 -10.46
C GLY A 318 -2.69 -6.88 -10.79
N ASN A 319 -3.10 -8.02 -11.34
CA ASN A 319 -4.49 -8.27 -11.74
C ASN A 319 -4.87 -9.74 -11.63
N ALA A 320 -6.17 -10.04 -11.74
CA ALA A 320 -6.68 -11.38 -11.99
C ALA A 320 -7.85 -11.36 -12.96
N TRP A 321 -8.01 -12.45 -13.69
CA TRP A 321 -9.14 -12.68 -14.55
C TRP A 321 -9.44 -14.18 -14.64
N GLU A 322 -10.64 -14.53 -15.09
CA GLU A 322 -11.04 -15.92 -15.17
C GLU A 322 -11.85 -16.23 -16.44
N GLU A 323 -11.59 -17.40 -16.97
CA GLU A 323 -12.31 -17.95 -18.09
C GLU A 323 -12.41 -19.48 -17.94
N ASN A 324 -13.58 -20.07 -18.24
CA ASN A 324 -13.83 -21.51 -18.18
C ASN A 324 -13.45 -22.15 -16.81
N ASN A 325 -13.75 -21.46 -15.69
CA ASN A 325 -13.37 -21.85 -14.32
C ASN A 325 -11.84 -21.96 -14.09
N VAL A 326 -11.07 -21.25 -14.87
CA VAL A 326 -9.62 -21.08 -14.66
C VAL A 326 -9.33 -19.63 -14.34
N ILE A 327 -8.82 -19.36 -13.13
CA ILE A 327 -8.37 -18.03 -12.71
C ILE A 327 -6.90 -17.90 -13.06
N ARG A 328 -6.53 -16.76 -13.61
CA ARG A 328 -5.13 -16.34 -13.84
C ARG A 328 -4.90 -15.05 -13.10
N LEU A 329 -3.78 -14.97 -12.42
CA LEU A 329 -3.41 -13.77 -11.66
C LEU A 329 -1.89 -13.61 -11.65
N ASP A 330 -1.46 -12.38 -11.41
CA ASP A 330 -0.05 -12.03 -11.24
C ASP A 330 0.17 -11.28 -9.91
N PHE A 331 1.37 -11.41 -9.39
CA PHE A 331 1.80 -10.78 -8.15
C PHE A 331 3.32 -10.65 -8.10
N VAL A 332 3.80 -9.88 -7.13
CA VAL A 332 5.23 -9.75 -6.83
C VAL A 332 5.58 -10.69 -5.69
N LYS A 333 6.52 -11.60 -5.97
CA LYS A 333 7.00 -12.62 -5.04
C LYS A 333 8.31 -12.17 -4.38
N SER A 334 8.44 -12.41 -3.09
CA SER A 334 9.68 -12.35 -2.31
C SER A 334 10.02 -13.71 -1.72
N GLU A 335 11.27 -13.89 -1.26
CA GLU A 335 11.71 -15.14 -0.64
C GLU A 335 11.05 -15.35 0.73
N ASP A 336 11.13 -14.33 1.59
CA ASP A 336 10.63 -14.37 2.97
C ASP A 336 10.35 -12.96 3.53
N LEU A 337 10.43 -12.79 4.85
CA LEU A 337 10.21 -11.53 5.55
C LEU A 337 11.44 -10.62 5.66
N SER A 338 12.58 -10.94 5.06
CA SER A 338 13.84 -10.20 5.23
C SER A 338 13.74 -8.74 4.83
N ASN A 339 12.92 -8.44 3.81
CA ASN A 339 12.65 -7.05 3.41
C ASN A 339 12.02 -6.23 4.54
N PHE A 340 11.18 -6.83 5.39
CA PHE A 340 10.50 -6.14 6.48
C PHE A 340 11.35 -6.06 7.74
N ASN A 341 11.87 -7.18 8.20
CA ASN A 341 12.50 -7.26 9.52
C ASN A 341 14.00 -6.95 9.50
N THR A 342 14.64 -6.92 8.33
CA THR A 342 16.08 -6.68 8.18
C THR A 342 16.37 -5.44 7.35
N TRP A 343 15.89 -5.38 6.12
CA TRP A 343 16.25 -4.31 5.17
C TRP A 343 15.62 -2.97 5.56
N MET A 344 14.31 -2.90 5.78
CA MET A 344 13.64 -1.63 6.11
C MET A 344 14.18 -0.96 7.37
N PRO A 345 14.48 -1.65 8.48
CA PRO A 345 15.13 -1.02 9.64
C PRO A 345 16.49 -0.40 9.33
N LYS A 346 17.26 -0.96 8.41
CA LYS A 346 18.58 -0.44 8.03
C LYS A 346 18.45 0.85 7.21
N ILE A 347 17.60 0.87 6.18
CA ILE A 347 17.40 2.10 5.39
C ILE A 347 16.80 3.24 6.23
N MET A 348 16.02 2.91 7.26
CA MET A 348 15.49 3.92 8.19
C MET A 348 16.56 4.56 9.08
N ARG A 349 17.74 3.97 9.17
CA ARG A 349 18.94 4.58 9.78
C ARG A 349 19.84 5.29 8.78
N GLY A 350 19.49 5.29 7.46
CA GLY A 350 20.31 5.85 6.39
C GLY A 350 21.40 4.91 5.91
N GLU A 351 21.36 3.62 6.27
CA GLU A 351 22.30 2.62 5.79
C GLU A 351 21.99 2.26 4.32
N ASP A 352 23.01 2.28 3.48
CA ASP A 352 22.90 1.91 2.07
C ASP A 352 23.16 0.40 1.95
N ILE A 353 22.11 -0.37 1.70
CA ILE A 353 22.16 -1.83 1.66
C ILE A 353 21.35 -2.38 0.48
N THR A 354 21.73 -3.57 0.05
CA THR A 354 20.98 -4.33 -0.95
C THR A 354 19.74 -4.97 -0.32
N SER A 355 18.54 -4.73 -0.90
CA SER A 355 17.31 -5.42 -0.51
C SER A 355 17.29 -6.84 -1.08
N GLU A 356 16.48 -7.73 -0.48
CA GLU A 356 16.16 -9.00 -1.10
C GLU A 356 15.35 -8.78 -2.38
N PRO A 357 15.60 -9.57 -3.44
CA PRO A 357 14.94 -9.40 -4.71
C PRO A 357 13.44 -9.72 -4.61
N SER A 358 12.63 -8.92 -5.28
CA SER A 358 11.21 -9.19 -5.53
C SER A 358 11.00 -9.34 -7.03
N THR A 359 10.31 -10.38 -7.45
CA THR A 359 10.18 -10.79 -8.86
C THR A 359 8.72 -11.04 -9.25
N PRO A 360 8.33 -10.84 -10.52
CA PRO A 360 6.97 -11.13 -10.95
C PRO A 360 6.71 -12.63 -11.04
N ALA A 361 5.58 -13.05 -10.50
CA ALA A 361 5.09 -14.41 -10.56
C ALA A 361 3.65 -14.45 -11.11
N PHE A 362 3.34 -15.52 -11.83
CA PHE A 362 2.06 -15.74 -12.49
C PHE A 362 1.45 -17.05 -12.01
N MET A 363 0.23 -16.99 -11.52
CA MET A 363 -0.46 -18.15 -10.98
C MET A 363 -1.69 -18.49 -11.83
N THR A 364 -1.88 -19.77 -12.09
CA THR A 364 -3.09 -20.30 -12.72
C THR A 364 -3.78 -21.25 -11.76
N ILE A 365 -5.07 -21.02 -11.49
CA ILE A 365 -5.90 -21.83 -10.58
C ILE A 365 -7.00 -22.48 -11.42
N ASP A 366 -6.93 -23.80 -11.61
CA ASP A 366 -8.00 -24.59 -12.24
C ASP A 366 -9.01 -25.01 -11.16
N LEU A 367 -10.17 -24.35 -11.15
CA LEU A 367 -11.23 -24.59 -10.16
C LEU A 367 -11.93 -25.95 -10.37
N ASN A 368 -11.90 -26.52 -11.58
CA ASN A 368 -12.50 -27.83 -11.87
C ASN A 368 -11.64 -28.96 -11.30
N ARG A 369 -10.30 -28.79 -11.35
CA ARG A 369 -9.34 -29.79 -10.90
C ARG A 369 -8.78 -29.51 -9.52
N ASN A 370 -9.09 -28.37 -8.90
CA ASN A 370 -8.46 -27.88 -7.65
C ASN A 370 -6.92 -27.85 -7.74
N LYS A 371 -6.40 -27.41 -8.87
CA LYS A 371 -4.95 -27.42 -9.14
C LYS A 371 -4.43 -26.00 -9.34
N ILE A 372 -3.28 -25.72 -8.74
CA ILE A 372 -2.53 -24.47 -8.93
C ILE A 372 -1.22 -24.78 -9.64
N SER A 373 -0.84 -23.92 -10.57
CA SER A 373 0.48 -23.88 -11.20
C SER A 373 1.00 -22.45 -11.22
N MET A 374 2.33 -22.30 -11.20
CA MET A 374 2.99 -21.00 -11.21
C MET A 374 4.14 -20.99 -12.21
N THR A 375 4.42 -19.80 -12.73
CA THR A 375 5.63 -19.45 -13.48
C THR A 375 6.18 -18.14 -12.93
N GLU A 376 7.49 -17.94 -13.04
CA GLU A 376 8.19 -16.77 -12.49
C GLU A 376 9.09 -16.16 -13.58
N ARG A 377 9.38 -14.87 -13.43
CA ARG A 377 10.36 -14.14 -14.23
C ARG A 377 11.50 -13.67 -13.32
N LYS A 378 12.52 -13.00 -13.90
CA LYS A 378 13.74 -12.65 -13.18
C LYS A 378 13.94 -11.15 -12.97
N GLU A 379 13.08 -10.34 -13.56
CA GLU A 379 13.15 -8.89 -13.42
C GLU A 379 12.94 -8.49 -11.95
N LEU A 380 13.74 -7.57 -11.45
CA LEU A 380 13.60 -7.04 -10.11
C LEU A 380 12.67 -5.84 -10.15
N LEU A 381 11.55 -5.94 -9.44
CA LEU A 381 10.47 -4.98 -9.56
C LEU A 381 9.54 -5.01 -8.35
N GLU A 382 8.70 -3.98 -8.26
CA GLU A 382 7.61 -3.89 -7.29
C GLU A 382 6.47 -3.03 -7.86
N PHE A 383 5.39 -2.86 -7.10
CA PHE A 383 4.24 -2.00 -7.40
C PHE A 383 3.62 -2.26 -8.79
N PRO A 384 3.13 -3.48 -9.06
CA PRO A 384 2.49 -3.82 -10.33
C PRO A 384 1.21 -3.00 -10.55
N ARG A 385 1.07 -2.42 -11.73
CA ARG A 385 -0.13 -1.66 -12.11
C ARG A 385 -0.64 -2.08 -13.48
N VAL A 386 -1.96 -2.14 -13.60
CA VAL A 386 -2.65 -2.39 -14.87
C VAL A 386 -3.52 -1.19 -15.23
N ASP A 387 -3.97 -1.16 -16.45
CA ASP A 387 -4.96 -0.19 -16.91
C ASP A 387 -6.24 -0.32 -16.05
N PRO A 388 -6.75 0.76 -15.44
CA PRO A 388 -7.92 0.68 -14.57
C PRO A 388 -9.18 0.18 -15.27
N ARG A 389 -9.21 0.23 -16.61
CA ARG A 389 -10.33 -0.29 -17.42
C ARG A 389 -10.41 -1.81 -17.48
N VAL A 390 -9.34 -2.53 -17.08
CA VAL A 390 -9.24 -4.00 -17.14
C VAL A 390 -9.07 -4.67 -15.78
N VAL A 391 -9.25 -3.94 -14.67
CA VAL A 391 -9.22 -4.53 -13.33
C VAL A 391 -10.29 -5.61 -13.22
N GLY A 392 -9.88 -6.83 -12.83
CA GLY A 392 -10.77 -7.99 -12.76
C GLY A 392 -11.10 -8.62 -14.11
N GLN A 393 -10.53 -8.13 -15.22
CA GLN A 393 -10.71 -8.61 -16.58
C GLN A 393 -9.38 -9.06 -17.18
N ARG A 394 -9.41 -9.78 -18.31
CA ARG A 394 -8.18 -10.13 -19.04
C ARG A 394 -7.45 -8.86 -19.44
N ASN A 395 -6.18 -8.76 -19.04
CA ASN A 395 -5.28 -7.69 -19.41
C ASN A 395 -4.15 -8.20 -20.33
N GLN A 396 -3.64 -7.32 -21.16
CA GLN A 396 -2.47 -7.57 -22.00
C GLN A 396 -1.21 -7.01 -21.34
N PHE A 397 -1.28 -5.88 -20.64
CA PHE A 397 -0.11 -5.18 -20.13
C PHE A 397 -0.10 -5.07 -18.62
N ILE A 398 1.12 -5.17 -18.06
CA ILE A 398 1.41 -4.82 -16.67
C ILE A 398 2.58 -3.84 -16.68
N TYR A 399 2.50 -2.83 -15.81
CA TYR A 399 3.51 -1.77 -15.65
C TYR A 399 4.12 -1.85 -14.27
N TYR A 400 5.45 -1.67 -14.21
CA TYR A 400 6.22 -1.78 -12.98
C TYR A 400 7.28 -0.69 -12.91
N PRO A 401 7.59 -0.12 -11.77
CA PRO A 401 8.94 0.37 -11.48
C PRO A 401 9.88 -0.82 -11.30
N ILE A 402 11.09 -0.70 -11.83
CA ILE A 402 12.10 -1.76 -11.87
C ILE A 402 13.44 -1.29 -11.33
N ALA A 403 14.25 -2.24 -10.82
CA ALA A 403 15.66 -2.04 -10.55
C ALA A 403 16.46 -2.50 -11.77
N VAL A 404 17.05 -1.55 -12.51
CA VAL A 404 17.75 -1.86 -13.76
C VAL A 404 19.19 -2.34 -13.51
N ASN A 405 19.86 -1.80 -12.51
CA ASN A 405 21.24 -2.18 -12.18
C ASN A 405 21.31 -2.74 -10.75
N MET A 406 21.58 -4.06 -10.64
CA MET A 406 21.67 -4.75 -9.35
C MET A 406 22.88 -4.37 -8.49
N ALA A 407 23.88 -3.71 -9.06
CA ALA A 407 25.09 -3.33 -8.33
C ALA A 407 24.84 -2.27 -7.24
N ASP A 408 23.78 -1.46 -7.41
CA ASP A 408 23.44 -0.35 -6.52
C ASP A 408 22.12 -0.55 -5.77
N ASN A 409 22.02 -1.59 -4.93
CA ASN A 409 21.03 -1.73 -3.87
C ASN A 409 19.59 -2.09 -4.29
N ASN A 410 19.34 -2.68 -5.44
CA ASN A 410 18.00 -3.03 -5.95
C ASN A 410 17.01 -1.85 -5.90
N ALA A 411 17.50 -0.62 -5.98
CA ALA A 411 16.68 0.56 -5.96
C ALA A 411 15.89 0.69 -7.26
N LEU A 412 14.60 0.97 -7.15
CA LEU A 412 13.73 1.21 -8.30
C LEU A 412 14.20 2.48 -9.02
N ASN A 413 14.79 2.35 -10.20
CA ASN A 413 15.38 3.43 -10.99
C ASN A 413 14.92 3.42 -12.46
N GLY A 414 14.04 2.52 -12.83
CA GLY A 414 13.46 2.43 -14.16
C GLY A 414 11.97 2.11 -14.12
N VAL A 415 11.35 2.17 -15.28
CA VAL A 415 9.95 1.75 -15.53
C VAL A 415 9.90 0.72 -16.62
N MET A 416 9.00 -0.25 -16.51
CA MET A 416 8.85 -1.34 -17.46
C MET A 416 7.37 -1.63 -17.74
N ARG A 417 7.05 -1.91 -19.00
CA ARG A 417 5.82 -2.56 -19.43
C ARG A 417 6.13 -4.00 -19.82
N LEU A 418 5.37 -4.94 -19.32
CA LEU A 418 5.37 -6.33 -19.76
C LEU A 418 4.12 -6.57 -20.60
N ASP A 419 4.31 -7.10 -21.80
CA ASP A 419 3.24 -7.62 -22.67
C ASP A 419 3.06 -9.10 -22.40
N LEU A 420 1.92 -9.49 -21.84
CA LEU A 420 1.61 -10.86 -21.44
C LEU A 420 1.37 -11.81 -22.61
N GLU A 421 0.99 -11.28 -23.79
CA GLU A 421 0.76 -12.11 -24.97
C GLU A 421 2.06 -12.48 -25.67
N SER A 422 2.96 -11.52 -25.84
CA SER A 422 4.25 -11.75 -26.51
C SER A 422 5.38 -12.12 -25.54
N GLY A 423 5.23 -11.88 -24.24
CA GLY A 423 6.26 -11.99 -23.21
C GLY A 423 7.36 -10.93 -23.32
N LYS A 424 7.23 -9.97 -24.22
CA LYS A 424 8.22 -8.91 -24.44
C LYS A 424 8.08 -7.79 -23.39
N THR A 425 9.19 -7.13 -23.14
CA THR A 425 9.25 -5.95 -22.27
C THR A 425 9.64 -4.70 -23.07
N ASP A 426 9.18 -3.55 -22.61
CA ASP A 426 9.60 -2.22 -23.04
C ASP A 426 9.90 -1.41 -21.78
N ALA A 427 11.09 -0.83 -21.69
CA ALA A 427 11.57 -0.24 -20.43
C ALA A 427 12.40 1.03 -20.67
N TYR A 428 12.42 1.89 -19.65
CA TYR A 428 13.29 3.07 -19.58
C TYR A 428 14.04 3.09 -18.25
N ASP A 429 15.34 3.39 -18.33
CA ASP A 429 16.23 3.51 -17.19
C ASP A 429 16.59 4.98 -16.94
N PHE A 430 16.27 5.49 -15.74
CA PHE A 430 16.68 6.83 -15.31
C PHE A 430 18.13 6.88 -14.81
N GLY A 431 18.80 5.73 -14.70
CA GLY A 431 20.13 5.60 -14.13
C GLY A 431 20.15 5.71 -12.59
N ASP A 432 21.35 5.62 -12.04
CA ASP A 432 21.58 5.52 -10.59
C ASP A 432 21.23 6.80 -9.81
N ARG A 433 21.08 7.92 -10.51
CA ARG A 433 20.75 9.20 -9.90
C ARG A 433 19.27 9.35 -9.50
N CYS A 434 18.39 8.45 -9.91
CA CYS A 434 16.96 8.54 -9.61
C CYS A 434 16.49 7.40 -8.73
N ARG A 435 15.48 7.69 -7.90
CA ARG A 435 14.72 6.71 -7.13
C ARG A 435 13.25 6.91 -7.44
N LEU A 436 12.60 5.85 -7.89
CA LEU A 436 11.22 5.92 -8.37
C LEU A 436 10.25 5.34 -7.36
N GLU A 437 9.06 5.89 -7.36
CA GLU A 437 7.88 5.36 -6.69
C GLU A 437 7.00 4.57 -7.69
N GLU A 438 5.89 4.05 -7.20
CA GLU A 438 4.83 3.48 -8.04
C GLU A 438 4.43 4.43 -9.17
N HIS A 439 4.22 3.88 -10.38
CA HIS A 439 3.68 4.57 -11.54
C HIS A 439 2.30 4.04 -11.87
N VAL A 440 1.34 4.94 -12.14
CA VAL A 440 -0.05 4.57 -12.43
C VAL A 440 -0.41 4.79 -13.89
N VAL A 441 -1.28 3.93 -14.39
CA VAL A 441 -1.77 4.00 -15.78
C VAL A 441 -2.96 4.95 -15.86
N VAL A 442 -2.88 5.94 -16.74
CA VAL A 442 -3.91 6.96 -16.96
C VAL A 442 -4.41 6.85 -18.40
N PRO A 443 -5.60 6.31 -18.66
CA PRO A 443 -6.14 6.20 -20.01
C PRO A 443 -6.13 7.54 -20.75
N LYS A 444 -5.69 7.56 -22.02
CA LYS A 444 -5.76 8.76 -22.85
C LYS A 444 -7.22 9.14 -23.09
N ALA A 445 -7.52 10.44 -23.14
CA ALA A 445 -8.88 10.93 -23.35
C ALA A 445 -9.52 10.34 -24.63
N GLY A 446 -10.74 9.81 -24.49
CA GLY A 446 -11.47 9.18 -25.60
C GLY A 446 -11.00 7.78 -26.00
N SER A 447 -9.89 7.28 -25.47
CA SER A 447 -9.42 5.92 -25.77
C SER A 447 -10.26 4.84 -25.05
N ARG A 448 -10.50 3.73 -25.75
CA ARG A 448 -11.14 2.52 -25.19
C ARG A 448 -10.21 1.30 -25.21
N LYS A 449 -9.02 1.43 -25.79
CA LYS A 449 -8.08 0.33 -25.95
C LYS A 449 -7.08 0.31 -24.80
N GLU A 450 -6.86 -0.86 -24.21
CA GLU A 450 -5.80 -1.08 -23.22
C GLU A 450 -4.44 -0.63 -23.76
N GLY A 451 -3.64 -0.01 -22.90
CA GLY A 451 -2.31 0.50 -23.26
C GLY A 451 -2.31 1.85 -23.98
N GLU A 452 -3.41 2.32 -24.57
CA GLU A 452 -3.53 3.71 -25.01
C GLU A 452 -3.72 4.62 -23.79
N ALA A 453 -2.60 4.88 -23.12
CA ALA A 453 -2.57 5.52 -21.81
C ALA A 453 -1.27 6.34 -21.63
N TRP A 454 -1.28 7.17 -20.61
CA TRP A 454 -0.08 7.77 -20.03
C TRP A 454 0.34 6.92 -18.80
N LEU A 455 1.63 6.78 -18.57
CA LEU A 455 2.16 6.24 -17.33
C LEU A 455 2.70 7.41 -16.52
N VAL A 456 2.12 7.63 -15.31
CA VAL A 456 2.42 8.79 -14.46
C VAL A 456 2.95 8.30 -13.11
N GLY A 457 4.07 8.84 -12.67
CA GLY A 457 4.68 8.48 -11.37
C GLY A 457 5.51 9.61 -10.79
N VAL A 458 6.11 9.35 -9.63
CA VAL A 458 6.98 10.29 -8.94
C VAL A 458 8.37 9.68 -8.82
N GLY A 459 9.38 10.54 -8.87
CA GLY A 459 10.78 10.16 -8.64
C GLY A 459 11.52 11.23 -7.84
N PHE A 460 12.63 10.81 -7.27
CA PHE A 460 13.58 11.64 -6.55
C PHE A 460 14.91 11.67 -7.31
N ASP A 461 15.42 12.87 -7.59
CA ASP A 461 16.74 13.10 -8.20
C ASP A 461 17.77 13.29 -7.08
N ILE A 462 18.69 12.33 -6.96
CA ILE A 462 19.71 12.28 -5.91
C ILE A 462 20.72 13.44 -6.05
N GLU A 463 21.04 13.85 -7.27
CA GLU A 463 22.01 14.93 -7.50
C GLU A 463 21.40 16.30 -7.19
N LYS A 464 20.17 16.51 -7.66
CA LYS A 464 19.46 17.77 -7.43
C LYS A 464 18.81 17.86 -6.03
N GLN A 465 18.68 16.73 -5.33
CA GLN A 465 17.96 16.64 -4.05
C GLN A 465 16.54 17.17 -4.15
N THR A 466 15.85 16.89 -5.25
CA THR A 466 14.48 17.33 -5.54
C THR A 466 13.63 16.20 -6.09
N SER A 467 12.32 16.29 -5.95
CA SER A 467 11.38 15.33 -6.54
C SER A 467 10.76 15.85 -7.83
N PHE A 468 10.31 14.94 -8.66
CA PHE A 468 9.64 15.25 -9.92
C PHE A 468 8.49 14.27 -10.18
N ALA A 469 7.47 14.73 -10.92
CA ALA A 469 6.49 13.85 -11.54
C ALA A 469 6.93 13.55 -12.99
N SER A 470 6.87 12.27 -13.39
CA SER A 470 7.18 11.81 -14.74
C SER A 470 5.91 11.41 -15.49
N VAL A 471 5.88 11.68 -16.78
CA VAL A 471 4.82 11.27 -17.71
C VAL A 471 5.43 10.57 -18.89
N PHE A 472 5.00 9.33 -19.16
CA PHE A 472 5.41 8.55 -20.33
C PHE A 472 4.21 8.24 -21.22
N ASP A 473 4.48 8.03 -22.50
CA ASP A 473 3.56 7.26 -23.33
C ASP A 473 3.65 5.79 -22.94
N ALA A 474 2.56 5.24 -22.41
CA ALA A 474 2.52 3.87 -21.92
C ALA A 474 2.76 2.81 -23.01
N GLN A 475 2.66 3.19 -24.30
CA GLN A 475 2.95 2.32 -25.43
C GLN A 475 4.43 2.30 -25.85
N ASN A 476 5.25 3.27 -25.40
CA ASN A 476 6.63 3.43 -25.82
C ASN A 476 7.51 4.00 -24.70
N LEU A 477 7.73 3.19 -23.65
CA LEU A 477 8.50 3.62 -22.48
C LEU A 477 9.97 3.87 -22.84
N SER A 478 10.55 3.07 -23.75
CA SER A 478 11.95 3.18 -24.15
C SER A 478 12.29 4.50 -24.84
N ALA A 479 11.30 5.26 -25.33
CA ALA A 479 11.50 6.61 -25.83
C ALA A 479 11.80 7.65 -24.74
N GLY A 480 11.62 7.28 -23.47
CA GLY A 480 11.77 8.16 -22.32
C GLY A 480 10.51 8.95 -21.97
N PRO A 481 10.56 9.75 -20.89
CA PRO A 481 9.41 10.55 -20.47
C PRO A 481 9.10 11.66 -21.46
N VAL A 482 7.82 11.86 -21.76
CA VAL A 482 7.36 12.98 -22.61
C VAL A 482 7.38 14.29 -21.84
N ALA A 483 7.31 14.22 -20.50
CA ALA A 483 7.46 15.37 -19.61
C ALA A 483 7.97 14.95 -18.23
N LEU A 484 8.74 15.84 -17.60
CA LEU A 484 9.12 15.83 -16.19
C LEU A 484 8.70 17.14 -15.55
N ALA A 485 7.92 17.08 -14.46
CA ALA A 485 7.52 18.25 -13.68
C ALA A 485 8.30 18.27 -12.37
N HIS A 486 9.32 19.14 -12.28
CA HIS A 486 10.26 19.23 -11.16
C HIS A 486 9.76 20.17 -10.07
N LEU A 487 9.86 19.72 -8.81
CA LEU A 487 9.67 20.56 -7.63
C LEU A 487 10.98 21.26 -7.25
N PRO A 488 10.93 22.43 -6.57
CA PRO A 488 12.11 23.05 -6.00
C PRO A 488 12.57 22.40 -4.67
N TYR A 489 11.96 21.28 -4.27
CA TYR A 489 12.23 20.54 -3.04
C TYR A 489 12.02 19.04 -3.25
N TRP A 490 12.47 18.23 -2.29
CA TRP A 490 12.16 16.81 -2.24
C TRP A 490 10.87 16.55 -1.45
N VAL A 491 10.20 15.44 -1.74
CA VAL A 491 9.07 14.94 -0.96
C VAL A 491 9.38 13.55 -0.41
N PRO A 492 8.80 13.15 0.75
CA PRO A 492 8.89 11.78 1.21
C PRO A 492 8.34 10.81 0.18
N HIS A 493 8.99 9.65 0.01
CA HIS A 493 8.49 8.62 -0.89
C HIS A 493 7.16 8.07 -0.40
N CYS A 494 6.19 8.08 -1.30
CA CYS A 494 4.88 7.50 -1.10
C CYS A 494 4.88 6.01 -1.45
N PHE A 495 3.89 5.29 -0.92
CA PHE A 495 3.65 3.90 -1.30
C PHE A 495 2.73 3.85 -2.51
N HIS A 496 1.48 4.31 -2.37
CA HIS A 496 0.46 4.18 -3.39
C HIS A 496 -0.25 5.49 -3.71
N GLY A 497 -0.92 5.47 -4.84
CA GLY A 497 -1.78 6.57 -5.25
C GLY A 497 -2.58 6.28 -6.50
N ASN A 498 -3.40 7.25 -6.90
CA ASN A 498 -4.29 7.11 -8.03
C ASN A 498 -4.45 8.44 -8.76
N PHE A 499 -4.62 8.38 -10.08
CA PHE A 499 -4.92 9.52 -10.91
C PHE A 499 -6.42 9.61 -11.19
N TYR A 500 -6.98 10.80 -11.05
CA TYR A 500 -8.40 11.07 -11.33
C TYR A 500 -8.49 12.15 -12.39
N SER A 501 -8.82 11.72 -13.62
CA SER A 501 -8.98 12.62 -14.77
C SER A 501 -10.12 13.59 -14.52
N ARG A 502 -9.93 14.84 -14.98
CA ARG A 502 -10.99 15.83 -15.09
C ARG A 502 -11.58 15.75 -16.50
N ALA A 503 -12.91 15.80 -16.55
CA ALA A 503 -13.63 15.85 -17.82
C ALA A 503 -13.33 17.13 -18.60
#